data_5c099e438862af2deaeff0056191c905
#
_entry.id   5c099e438862af2deaeff0056191c905
#
_cell.length_a   1.000
_cell.length_b   1.000
_cell.length_c   1.000
_cell.angle_alpha   90.00
_cell.angle_beta   90.00
_cell.angle_gamma   90.00
#
_symmetry.space_group_name_H-M   'P 1'
#
loop_
_entity.id
_entity.type
_entity.pdbx_description
1 polymer ?
#
loop_
_entity_poly.entity_id
_entity_poly.type
_entity_poly.pdbx_seq_one_letter_code
_entity_poly.pdbx_strand_id
1 'polypeptide(L)'
;DSPLVAVTGSAGKTTTRELIRAALATLGPIQASTANNNNDIGVPLTLLQASGNHRVLVIEMGMRGPGEIERLSRCTEPDIAVITNIGTAHIGRLGSREAIAAAKCEITAALKPSGVVVIPAGDPLLEAALGAVWSGRVLRVRLVDDPPAEADRVGTVQADQLLIDDLCLPLPLEGRHNARNLLLAVVVAELLGVSVDALRGLTVEVPGGRNRRIRHGALTLLDETYNASPEA
;
A
#
# COMPACT_ATOMS: atom_id res chain seq x y z
N ASP A 1 -3.54 -6.30 -21.84
CA ASP A 1 -3.45 -6.81 -20.45
C ASP A 1 -2.68 -5.78 -19.63
N SER A 2 -3.41 -5.01 -18.82
CA SER A 2 -2.82 -3.99 -17.97
C SER A 2 -2.36 -4.63 -16.65
N PRO A 3 -1.16 -4.36 -16.14
CA PRO A 3 -0.71 -4.90 -14.87
C PRO A 3 -1.64 -4.47 -13.72
N LEU A 4 -1.80 -5.34 -12.72
CA LEU A 4 -2.63 -5.11 -11.56
C LEU A 4 -1.79 -5.11 -10.28
N VAL A 5 -1.90 -4.01 -9.53
CA VAL A 5 -1.30 -3.84 -8.21
C VAL A 5 -2.38 -4.00 -7.15
N ALA A 6 -2.24 -5.00 -6.29
CA ALA A 6 -3.12 -5.22 -5.15
C ALA A 6 -2.48 -4.66 -3.86
N VAL A 7 -3.28 -4.00 -3.02
CA VAL A 7 -2.81 -3.36 -1.77
C VAL A 7 -3.65 -3.82 -0.59
N THR A 8 -3.01 -4.39 0.43
CA THR A 8 -3.65 -4.70 1.71
C THR A 8 -2.79 -4.23 2.90
N GLY A 9 -3.28 -4.45 4.12
CA GLY A 9 -2.60 -4.14 5.37
C GLY A 9 -3.59 -3.78 6.48
N SER A 10 -3.10 -3.63 7.69
CA SER A 10 -3.93 -3.22 8.84
C SER A 10 -4.28 -1.73 8.74
N ALA A 11 -3.30 -0.87 8.51
CA ALA A 11 -3.44 0.57 8.31
C ALA A 11 -2.73 1.02 7.01
N GLY A 12 -3.02 2.23 6.53
CA GLY A 12 -2.32 2.84 5.39
C GLY A 12 -2.70 2.34 3.99
N LYS A 13 -3.61 1.37 3.85
CA LYS A 13 -4.02 0.81 2.54
C LYS A 13 -4.45 1.88 1.53
N THR A 14 -5.41 2.71 1.91
CA THR A 14 -5.96 3.75 1.02
C THR A 14 -4.90 4.79 0.68
N THR A 15 -4.11 5.22 1.67
CA THR A 15 -3.01 6.15 1.45
C THR A 15 -1.99 5.58 0.48
N THR A 16 -1.57 4.33 0.68
CA THR A 16 -0.62 3.64 -0.22
C THR A 16 -1.20 3.47 -1.62
N ARG A 17 -2.48 3.09 -1.74
CA ARG A 17 -3.18 3.02 -3.03
C ARG A 17 -3.15 4.36 -3.77
N GLU A 18 -3.46 5.48 -3.08
CA GLU A 18 -3.45 6.81 -3.71
C GLU A 18 -2.03 7.26 -4.06
N LEU A 19 -1.03 6.96 -3.23
CA LEU A 19 0.38 7.23 -3.54
C LEU A 19 0.83 6.42 -4.77
N ILE A 20 0.48 5.14 -4.87
CA ILE A 20 0.77 4.30 -6.05
C ILE A 20 0.06 4.87 -7.28
N ARG A 21 -1.24 5.20 -7.17
CA ARG A 21 -1.99 5.79 -8.29
C ARG A 21 -1.35 7.07 -8.80
N ALA A 22 -0.93 7.95 -7.88
CA ALA A 22 -0.25 9.20 -8.24
C ALA A 22 1.13 8.95 -8.85
N ALA A 23 1.92 8.03 -8.29
CA ALA A 23 3.24 7.67 -8.79
C ALA A 23 3.19 7.07 -10.21
N LEU A 24 2.12 6.35 -10.55
CA LEU A 24 1.94 5.73 -11.85
C LEU A 24 1.24 6.63 -12.89
N ALA A 25 0.79 7.83 -12.51
CA ALA A 25 0.02 8.72 -13.39
C ALA A 25 0.75 9.09 -14.70
N THR A 26 2.08 9.08 -14.68
CA THR A 26 2.90 9.34 -15.89
C THR A 26 2.80 8.24 -16.94
N LEU A 27 2.36 7.03 -16.58
CA LEU A 27 2.13 5.94 -17.53
C LEU A 27 0.85 6.12 -18.35
N GLY A 28 -0.07 6.98 -17.90
CA GLY A 28 -1.37 7.22 -18.52
C GLY A 28 -2.54 6.98 -17.54
N PRO A 29 -3.75 6.74 -18.03
CA PRO A 29 -4.93 6.52 -17.18
C PRO A 29 -4.78 5.31 -16.26
N ILE A 30 -5.04 5.51 -14.98
CA ILE A 30 -4.98 4.48 -13.93
C ILE A 30 -6.40 4.22 -13.43
N GLN A 31 -6.84 2.96 -13.45
CA GLN A 31 -8.05 2.54 -12.75
C GLN A 31 -7.70 2.17 -11.31
N ALA A 32 -8.36 2.76 -10.34
CA ALA A 32 -8.12 2.44 -8.92
C ALA A 32 -9.43 2.28 -8.15
N SER A 33 -9.39 1.50 -7.06
CA SER A 33 -10.51 1.43 -6.11
C SER A 33 -10.88 2.83 -5.63
N THR A 34 -12.16 3.15 -5.60
CA THR A 34 -12.68 4.43 -5.10
C THR A 34 -13.24 4.26 -3.69
N ALA A 35 -13.10 5.25 -2.85
CA ALA A 35 -13.59 5.25 -1.46
C ALA A 35 -13.15 3.98 -0.70
N ASN A 36 -14.10 3.21 -0.17
CA ASN A 36 -13.90 1.96 0.55
C ASN A 36 -14.33 0.72 -0.25
N ASN A 37 -14.28 0.78 -1.58
CA ASN A 37 -14.58 -0.34 -2.48
C ASN A 37 -13.45 -1.38 -2.46
N ASN A 38 -13.27 -2.04 -1.31
CA ASN A 38 -12.17 -2.96 -1.03
C ASN A 38 -12.63 -4.36 -0.58
N ASN A 39 -13.89 -4.71 -0.84
CA ASN A 39 -14.54 -5.97 -0.46
C ASN A 39 -15.06 -6.73 -1.69
N ASP A 40 -15.77 -7.83 -1.44
CA ASP A 40 -16.35 -8.78 -2.45
C ASP A 40 -17.30 -8.13 -3.44
N ILE A 41 -17.78 -6.92 -3.18
CA ILE A 41 -18.62 -6.14 -4.10
C ILE A 41 -17.78 -5.04 -4.78
N GLY A 42 -17.03 -4.29 -3.98
CA GLY A 42 -16.31 -3.13 -4.46
C GLY A 42 -15.15 -3.46 -5.39
N VAL A 43 -14.43 -4.57 -5.14
CA VAL A 43 -13.32 -5.00 -6.00
C VAL A 43 -13.83 -5.42 -7.38
N PRO A 44 -14.81 -6.33 -7.53
CA PRO A 44 -15.38 -6.65 -8.84
C PRO A 44 -15.95 -5.43 -9.58
N LEU A 45 -16.64 -4.53 -8.88
CA LEU A 45 -17.14 -3.30 -9.49
C LEU A 45 -16.01 -2.41 -10.04
N THR A 46 -14.88 -2.33 -9.32
CA THR A 46 -13.71 -1.59 -9.79
C THR A 46 -13.10 -2.22 -11.04
N LEU A 47 -13.03 -3.56 -11.09
CA LEU A 47 -12.56 -4.31 -12.27
C LEU A 47 -13.48 -4.10 -13.48
N LEU A 48 -14.79 -4.13 -13.28
CA LEU A 48 -15.78 -3.92 -14.37
C LEU A 48 -15.72 -2.49 -14.94
N GLN A 49 -15.22 -1.52 -14.20
CA GLN A 49 -14.98 -0.15 -14.67
C GLN A 49 -13.66 -0.02 -15.46
N ALA A 50 -12.80 -1.04 -15.43
CA ALA A 50 -11.58 -1.02 -16.20
C ALA A 50 -11.89 -1.11 -17.70
N SER A 51 -11.10 -0.42 -18.50
CA SER A 51 -11.19 -0.41 -19.96
C SER A 51 -9.80 -0.58 -20.57
N GLY A 52 -9.74 -0.89 -21.85
CA GLY A 52 -8.46 -1.03 -22.59
C GLY A 52 -7.60 0.24 -22.62
N ASN A 53 -8.15 1.39 -22.18
CA ASN A 53 -7.40 2.64 -22.07
C ASN A 53 -6.58 2.75 -20.79
N HIS A 54 -6.94 2.01 -19.74
CA HIS A 54 -6.18 2.03 -18.48
C HIS A 54 -4.86 1.29 -18.61
N ARG A 55 -3.79 1.93 -18.13
CA ARG A 55 -2.42 1.38 -18.19
C ARG A 55 -2.10 0.47 -17.03
N VAL A 56 -2.67 0.75 -15.87
CA VAL A 56 -2.50 -0.04 -14.63
C VAL A 56 -3.81 -0.04 -13.86
N LEU A 57 -4.07 -1.12 -13.14
CA LEU A 57 -5.14 -1.22 -12.16
C LEU A 57 -4.51 -1.22 -10.75
N VAL A 58 -5.06 -0.43 -9.81
CA VAL A 58 -4.62 -0.37 -8.41
C VAL A 58 -5.80 -0.70 -7.50
N ILE A 59 -5.78 -1.90 -6.93
CA ILE A 59 -6.92 -2.46 -6.19
C ILE A 59 -6.60 -2.54 -4.70
N GLU A 60 -7.41 -1.87 -3.88
CA GLU A 60 -7.35 -2.02 -2.43
C GLU A 60 -8.13 -3.24 -1.99
N MET A 61 -7.56 -4.07 -1.10
CA MET A 61 -8.18 -5.27 -0.54
C MET A 61 -8.33 -5.15 0.97
N GLY A 62 -9.57 -5.07 1.42
CA GLY A 62 -9.96 -5.11 2.83
C GLY A 62 -10.40 -6.51 3.25
N MET A 63 -10.46 -6.72 4.56
CA MET A 63 -11.02 -7.94 5.14
C MET A 63 -11.68 -7.67 6.49
N ARG A 64 -12.57 -8.56 6.88
CA ARG A 64 -13.15 -8.68 8.22
C ARG A 64 -12.81 -10.03 8.86
N GLY A 65 -12.44 -11.03 8.04
CA GLY A 65 -12.11 -12.39 8.45
C GLY A 65 -11.20 -13.10 7.47
N PRO A 66 -10.75 -14.33 7.81
CA PRO A 66 -9.93 -15.17 6.93
C PRO A 66 -10.66 -15.53 5.63
N GLY A 67 -9.90 -15.78 4.55
CA GLY A 67 -10.40 -16.19 3.24
C GLY A 67 -11.00 -15.06 2.40
N GLU A 68 -11.17 -13.85 2.97
CA GLU A 68 -11.76 -12.74 2.23
C GLU A 68 -10.74 -12.14 1.26
N ILE A 69 -9.48 -11.96 1.67
CA ILE A 69 -8.42 -11.46 0.77
C ILE A 69 -8.07 -12.52 -0.28
N GLU A 70 -8.10 -13.82 0.06
CA GLU A 70 -7.92 -14.89 -0.91
C GLU A 70 -8.91 -14.78 -2.07
N ARG A 71 -10.22 -14.61 -1.76
CA ARG A 71 -11.24 -14.43 -2.79
C ARG A 71 -10.98 -13.21 -3.68
N LEU A 72 -10.56 -12.10 -3.07
CA LEU A 72 -10.23 -10.88 -3.83
C LEU A 72 -8.97 -11.08 -4.68
N SER A 73 -7.95 -11.78 -4.17
CA SER A 73 -6.75 -12.14 -4.93
C SER A 73 -7.11 -13.01 -6.14
N ARG A 74 -7.94 -14.04 -5.95
CA ARG A 74 -8.41 -14.90 -7.05
C ARG A 74 -9.28 -14.18 -8.09
N CYS A 75 -10.00 -13.14 -7.67
CA CYS A 75 -10.79 -12.30 -8.57
C CYS A 75 -9.92 -11.36 -9.43
N THR A 76 -8.75 -10.99 -8.95
CA THR A 76 -7.90 -9.94 -9.54
C THR A 76 -6.65 -10.47 -10.23
N GLU A 77 -6.10 -11.62 -9.80
CA GLU A 77 -4.85 -12.22 -10.30
C GLU A 77 -3.71 -11.19 -10.40
N PRO A 78 -3.22 -10.64 -9.25
CA PRO A 78 -2.32 -9.50 -9.28
C PRO A 78 -0.95 -9.82 -9.90
N ASP A 79 -0.31 -8.78 -10.44
CA ASP A 79 1.11 -8.81 -10.85
C ASP A 79 2.02 -8.36 -9.70
N ILE A 80 1.53 -7.43 -8.87
CA ILE A 80 2.25 -6.90 -7.70
C ILE A 80 1.30 -6.91 -6.51
N ALA A 81 1.75 -7.45 -5.38
CA ALA A 81 1.04 -7.43 -4.11
C ALA A 81 1.79 -6.55 -3.10
N VAL A 82 1.09 -5.61 -2.46
CA VAL A 82 1.65 -4.72 -1.45
C VAL A 82 0.97 -4.98 -0.11
N ILE A 83 1.74 -5.25 0.94
CA ILE A 83 1.24 -5.35 2.32
C ILE A 83 1.86 -4.20 3.12
N THR A 84 1.03 -3.27 3.57
CA THR A 84 1.53 -2.03 4.20
C THR A 84 2.07 -2.24 5.60
N ASN A 85 1.41 -3.06 6.40
CA ASN A 85 1.81 -3.42 7.78
C ASN A 85 0.93 -4.52 8.36
N ILE A 86 1.38 -5.08 9.50
CA ILE A 86 0.59 -5.96 10.38
C ILE A 86 0.40 -5.24 11.72
N GLY A 87 -0.79 -4.70 11.94
CA GLY A 87 -1.21 -4.06 13.19
C GLY A 87 -2.25 -4.90 13.93
N THR A 88 -3.06 -4.23 14.73
CA THR A 88 -4.11 -4.84 15.58
C THR A 88 -5.52 -4.71 14.99
N ALA A 89 -5.67 -4.08 13.82
CA ALA A 89 -6.97 -3.94 13.16
C ALA A 89 -7.62 -5.32 12.96
N HIS A 90 -8.88 -5.44 13.38
CA HIS A 90 -9.67 -6.68 13.36
C HIS A 90 -9.22 -7.79 14.35
N ILE A 91 -8.35 -7.51 15.32
CA ILE A 91 -7.85 -8.49 16.28
C ILE A 91 -8.99 -9.17 17.07
N GLY A 92 -10.05 -8.45 17.38
CA GLY A 92 -11.24 -9.01 18.05
C GLY A 92 -11.97 -10.09 17.26
N ARG A 93 -11.76 -10.18 15.92
CA ARG A 93 -12.35 -11.20 15.05
C ARG A 93 -11.37 -12.32 14.70
N LEU A 94 -10.10 -11.98 14.55
CA LEU A 94 -9.04 -12.89 14.14
C LEU A 94 -8.30 -13.53 15.30
N GLY A 95 -8.41 -12.95 16.51
CA GLY A 95 -7.87 -13.50 17.76
C GLY A 95 -6.41 -13.16 18.03
N SER A 96 -5.55 -13.05 16.99
CA SER A 96 -4.12 -12.76 17.17
C SER A 96 -3.53 -11.98 16.01
N ARG A 97 -2.33 -11.41 16.21
CA ARG A 97 -1.56 -10.73 15.16
C ARG A 97 -1.02 -11.72 14.12
N GLU A 98 -0.71 -12.95 14.52
CA GLU A 98 -0.31 -14.05 13.64
C GLU A 98 -1.43 -14.38 12.65
N ALA A 99 -2.68 -14.48 13.14
CA ALA A 99 -3.84 -14.71 12.29
C ALA A 99 -4.11 -13.53 11.35
N ILE A 100 -3.84 -12.28 11.79
CA ILE A 100 -3.92 -11.09 10.94
C ILE A 100 -2.85 -11.17 9.84
N ALA A 101 -1.61 -11.53 10.17
CA ALA A 101 -0.53 -11.67 9.21
C ALA A 101 -0.85 -12.74 8.16
N ALA A 102 -1.31 -13.93 8.59
CA ALA A 102 -1.74 -15.00 7.69
C ALA A 102 -2.85 -14.54 6.74
N ALA A 103 -3.89 -13.89 7.26
CA ALA A 103 -4.99 -13.38 6.45
C ALA A 103 -4.56 -12.27 5.47
N LYS A 104 -3.56 -11.43 5.81
CA LYS A 104 -3.02 -10.44 4.87
C LYS A 104 -2.19 -11.10 3.76
N CYS A 105 -1.46 -12.16 4.09
CA CYS A 105 -0.68 -12.92 3.11
C CYS A 105 -1.54 -13.71 2.11
N GLU A 106 -2.85 -13.86 2.35
CA GLU A 106 -3.81 -14.40 1.37
C GLU A 106 -3.82 -13.60 0.04
N ILE A 107 -3.30 -12.37 0.02
CA ILE A 107 -3.15 -11.56 -1.19
C ILE A 107 -2.29 -12.27 -2.25
N THR A 108 -1.45 -13.21 -1.86
CA THR A 108 -0.60 -14.01 -2.75
C THR A 108 -1.31 -15.21 -3.36
N ALA A 109 -2.55 -15.54 -2.96
CA ALA A 109 -3.24 -16.77 -3.35
C ALA A 109 -3.42 -16.95 -4.86
N ALA A 110 -3.52 -15.85 -5.62
CA ALA A 110 -3.53 -15.85 -7.08
C ALA A 110 -2.55 -14.80 -7.66
N LEU A 111 -1.54 -14.39 -6.88
CA LEU A 111 -0.44 -13.60 -7.41
C LEU A 111 0.24 -14.41 -8.51
N LYS A 112 0.47 -13.78 -9.66
CA LYS A 112 1.07 -14.46 -10.82
C LYS A 112 2.45 -15.06 -10.45
N PRO A 113 2.87 -16.17 -11.06
CA PRO A 113 4.16 -16.81 -10.75
C PRO A 113 5.37 -15.88 -10.92
N SER A 114 5.30 -14.93 -11.87
CA SER A 114 6.30 -13.87 -12.07
C SER A 114 6.07 -12.65 -11.19
N GLY A 115 5.04 -12.65 -10.36
CA GLY A 115 4.63 -11.53 -9.53
C GLY A 115 5.61 -11.20 -8.42
N VAL A 116 5.44 -10.02 -7.85
CA VAL A 116 6.33 -9.49 -6.80
C VAL A 116 5.51 -9.07 -5.59
N VAL A 117 5.96 -9.45 -4.41
CA VAL A 117 5.41 -8.93 -3.14
C VAL A 117 6.30 -7.79 -2.64
N VAL A 118 5.70 -6.66 -2.25
CA VAL A 118 6.40 -5.50 -1.69
C VAL A 118 5.92 -5.29 -0.25
N ILE A 119 6.84 -5.30 0.71
CA ILE A 119 6.55 -5.23 2.16
C ILE A 119 7.52 -4.30 2.90
N PRO A 120 7.14 -3.78 4.07
CA PRO A 120 8.10 -3.24 5.03
C PRO A 120 8.99 -4.35 5.56
N ALA A 121 10.28 -4.07 5.72
CA ALA A 121 11.26 -4.97 6.34
C ALA A 121 11.11 -5.00 7.86
N GLY A 122 11.50 -6.11 8.48
CA GLY A 122 11.70 -6.20 9.93
C GLY A 122 10.46 -6.52 10.76
N ASP A 123 9.33 -6.87 10.15
CA ASP A 123 8.19 -7.45 10.88
C ASP A 123 8.26 -8.99 10.85
N PRO A 124 8.65 -9.66 11.96
CA PRO A 124 8.85 -11.10 11.96
C PRO A 124 7.55 -11.88 11.75
N LEU A 125 6.39 -11.33 12.13
CA LEU A 125 5.09 -11.98 11.90
C LEU A 125 4.74 -11.97 10.42
N LEU A 126 4.97 -10.84 9.75
CA LEU A 126 4.74 -10.72 8.31
C LEU A 126 5.71 -11.62 7.52
N GLU A 127 7.00 -11.59 7.85
CA GLU A 127 8.01 -12.42 7.19
C GLU A 127 7.71 -13.92 7.33
N ALA A 128 7.36 -14.37 8.54
CA ALA A 128 7.02 -15.77 8.78
C ALA A 128 5.75 -16.20 8.04
N ALA A 129 4.68 -15.38 8.10
CA ALA A 129 3.42 -15.69 7.42
C ALA A 129 3.58 -15.68 5.89
N LEU A 130 4.33 -14.72 5.35
CA LEU A 130 4.59 -14.64 3.91
C LEU A 130 5.44 -15.81 3.43
N GLY A 131 6.52 -16.15 4.14
CA GLY A 131 7.41 -17.26 3.79
C GLY A 131 6.70 -18.63 3.83
N ALA A 132 5.59 -18.76 4.55
CA ALA A 132 4.79 -19.99 4.56
C ALA A 132 3.93 -20.18 3.31
N VAL A 133 3.61 -19.10 2.56
CA VAL A 133 2.63 -19.13 1.44
C VAL A 133 3.20 -18.62 0.11
N TRP A 134 4.34 -17.96 0.12
CA TRP A 134 4.96 -17.39 -1.07
C TRP A 134 6.47 -17.65 -1.13
N SER A 135 6.92 -18.24 -2.23
CA SER A 135 8.35 -18.53 -2.50
C SER A 135 8.92 -17.70 -3.66
N GLY A 136 8.12 -16.81 -4.23
CA GLY A 136 8.55 -15.94 -5.33
C GLY A 136 9.28 -14.68 -4.84
N ARG A 137 9.43 -13.70 -5.74
CA ARG A 137 10.18 -12.47 -5.45
C ARG A 137 9.49 -11.62 -4.39
N VAL A 138 10.27 -11.16 -3.41
CA VAL A 138 9.84 -10.22 -2.36
C VAL A 138 10.81 -9.04 -2.37
N LEU A 139 10.28 -7.81 -2.37
CA LEU A 139 11.05 -6.60 -2.16
C LEU A 139 10.68 -5.96 -0.82
N ARG A 140 11.70 -5.64 -0.05
CA ARG A 140 11.59 -5.10 1.29
C ARG A 140 12.00 -3.63 1.32
N VAL A 141 11.19 -2.81 1.99
CA VAL A 141 11.50 -1.40 2.17
C VAL A 141 11.67 -1.07 3.65
N ARG A 142 12.56 -0.12 3.97
CA ARG A 142 12.84 0.32 5.33
C ARG A 142 13.19 1.80 5.37
N LEU A 143 12.78 2.50 6.41
CA LEU A 143 13.38 3.80 6.74
C LEU A 143 14.66 3.58 7.57
N VAL A 144 15.63 4.47 7.43
CA VAL A 144 16.93 4.37 8.16
C VAL A 144 16.72 4.21 9.67
N ASP A 145 15.74 4.95 10.23
CA ASP A 145 15.43 4.90 11.66
C ASP A 145 14.54 3.73 12.09
N ASP A 146 14.09 2.88 11.17
CA ASP A 146 13.40 1.64 11.52
C ASP A 146 14.39 0.65 12.15
N PRO A 147 13.93 -0.34 12.93
CA PRO A 147 14.80 -1.40 13.42
C PRO A 147 15.63 -2.02 12.30
N PRO A 148 16.90 -2.34 12.55
CA PRO A 148 17.78 -2.92 11.54
C PRO A 148 17.19 -4.21 10.96
N ALA A 149 17.08 -4.26 9.64
CA ALA A 149 16.64 -5.42 8.87
C ALA A 149 17.20 -5.32 7.46
N GLU A 150 17.35 -6.46 6.78
CA GLU A 150 17.71 -6.46 5.36
C GLU A 150 16.58 -5.86 4.53
N ALA A 151 16.93 -4.96 3.61
CA ALA A 151 15.97 -4.28 2.75
C ALA A 151 16.56 -3.98 1.37
N ASP A 152 15.73 -4.10 0.35
CA ASP A 152 16.09 -3.80 -1.05
C ASP A 152 16.10 -2.30 -1.32
N ARG A 153 15.29 -1.54 -0.57
CA ARG A 153 15.25 -0.07 -0.64
C ARG A 153 15.21 0.53 0.76
N VAL A 154 16.05 1.51 0.97
CA VAL A 154 16.14 2.25 2.23
C VAL A 154 15.88 3.72 1.96
N GLY A 155 14.98 4.33 2.74
CA GLY A 155 14.69 5.75 2.68
C GLY A 155 15.08 6.46 3.97
N THR A 156 15.48 7.73 3.87
CA THR A 156 15.74 8.61 5.00
C THR A 156 14.73 9.74 5.01
N VAL A 157 14.09 9.98 6.15
CA VAL A 157 13.21 11.13 6.32
C VAL A 157 14.01 12.32 6.84
N GLN A 158 14.01 13.43 6.11
CA GLN A 158 14.60 14.70 6.53
C GLN A 158 13.55 15.81 6.34
N ALA A 159 13.13 16.42 7.45
CA ALA A 159 12.04 17.39 7.46
C ALA A 159 10.78 16.83 6.77
N ASP A 160 10.38 17.45 5.67
CA ASP A 160 9.23 17.10 4.83
C ASP A 160 9.62 16.36 3.53
N GLN A 161 10.76 15.67 3.54
CA GLN A 161 11.32 14.98 2.37
C GLN A 161 11.67 13.53 2.69
N LEU A 162 11.49 12.66 1.68
CA LEU A 162 12.01 11.31 1.65
C LEU A 162 13.21 11.27 0.70
N LEU A 163 14.35 10.91 1.23
CA LEU A 163 15.58 10.69 0.47
C LEU A 163 15.74 9.20 0.20
N ILE A 164 15.99 8.84 -1.05
CA ILE A 164 16.25 7.47 -1.52
C ILE A 164 17.44 7.55 -2.46
N ASP A 165 18.57 7.01 -2.06
CA ASP A 165 19.84 7.19 -2.78
C ASP A 165 20.09 8.70 -3.06
N ASP A 166 20.26 9.10 -4.32
CA ASP A 166 20.44 10.51 -4.73
C ASP A 166 19.12 11.25 -5.02
N LEU A 167 17.99 10.58 -4.79
CA LEU A 167 16.67 11.15 -5.03
C LEU A 167 16.11 11.80 -3.78
N CYS A 168 15.60 13.02 -3.93
CA CYS A 168 14.85 13.72 -2.91
C CYS A 168 13.41 13.93 -3.37
N LEU A 169 12.45 13.35 -2.64
CA LEU A 169 11.03 13.47 -2.90
C LEU A 169 10.33 14.26 -1.79
N PRO A 170 9.46 15.23 -2.11
CA PRO A 170 8.64 15.85 -1.10
C PRO A 170 7.71 14.78 -0.50
N LEU A 171 7.47 14.85 0.82
CA LEU A 171 6.45 14.04 1.47
C LEU A 171 5.09 14.71 1.26
N PRO A 172 4.20 14.13 0.44
CA PRO A 172 2.89 14.71 0.20
C PRO A 172 1.98 14.62 1.42
N LEU A 173 2.35 13.79 2.39
CA LEU A 173 1.65 13.57 3.66
C LEU A 173 2.68 13.45 4.78
N GLU A 174 2.44 14.14 5.89
CA GLU A 174 3.32 14.11 7.05
C GLU A 174 3.29 12.75 7.79
N GLY A 175 4.39 12.44 8.48
CA GLY A 175 4.52 11.29 9.36
C GLY A 175 5.34 10.14 8.77
N ARG A 176 6.08 9.45 9.65
CA ARG A 176 6.96 8.32 9.26
C ARG A 176 6.20 7.19 8.56
N HIS A 177 4.98 6.89 9.01
CA HIS A 177 4.15 5.89 8.37
C HIS A 177 3.81 6.26 6.92
N ASN A 178 3.57 7.55 6.63
CA ASN A 178 3.33 8.03 5.27
C ASN A 178 4.61 8.05 4.42
N ALA A 179 5.76 8.33 5.02
CA ALA A 179 7.06 8.18 4.34
C ALA A 179 7.30 6.72 3.92
N ARG A 180 6.97 5.74 4.80
CA ARG A 180 7.06 4.31 4.46
C ARG A 180 6.07 3.92 3.37
N ASN A 181 4.83 4.43 3.43
CA ASN A 181 3.83 4.23 2.38
C ASN A 181 4.29 4.81 1.03
N LEU A 182 4.95 5.97 1.05
CA LEU A 182 5.55 6.56 -0.16
C LEU A 182 6.69 5.68 -0.69
N LEU A 183 7.55 5.16 0.18
CA LEU A 183 8.65 4.27 -0.23
C LEU A 183 8.12 2.97 -0.88
N LEU A 184 7.03 2.39 -0.36
CA LEU A 184 6.33 1.27 -1.00
C LEU A 184 5.82 1.66 -2.40
N ALA A 185 5.23 2.85 -2.53
CA ALA A 185 4.72 3.34 -3.81
C ALA A 185 5.84 3.61 -4.84
N VAL A 186 6.99 4.10 -4.39
CA VAL A 186 8.19 4.30 -5.23
C VAL A 186 8.66 2.96 -5.80
N VAL A 187 8.78 1.93 -4.96
CA VAL A 187 9.20 0.58 -5.42
C VAL A 187 8.21 0.00 -6.44
N VAL A 188 6.91 0.19 -6.23
CA VAL A 188 5.89 -0.23 -7.22
C VAL A 188 6.05 0.53 -8.53
N ALA A 189 6.31 1.83 -8.47
CA ALA A 189 6.54 2.65 -9.67
C ALA A 189 7.79 2.21 -10.44
N GLU A 190 8.90 1.93 -9.74
CA GLU A 190 10.13 1.38 -10.33
C GLU A 190 9.87 0.02 -11.02
N LEU A 191 9.12 -0.89 -10.36
CA LEU A 191 8.75 -2.19 -10.92
C LEU A 191 7.97 -2.08 -12.24
N LEU A 192 7.18 -1.01 -12.37
CA LEU A 192 6.39 -0.73 -13.57
C LEU A 192 7.09 0.21 -14.55
N GLY A 193 8.39 0.49 -14.35
CA GLY A 193 9.22 1.24 -15.28
C GLY A 193 9.06 2.75 -15.21
N VAL A 194 8.46 3.30 -14.17
CA VAL A 194 8.43 4.75 -13.93
C VAL A 194 9.79 5.20 -13.44
N SER A 195 10.38 6.20 -14.09
CA SER A 195 11.60 6.82 -13.60
C SER A 195 11.34 7.52 -12.26
N VAL A 196 12.25 7.33 -11.32
CA VAL A 196 12.13 7.94 -9.97
C VAL A 196 12.17 9.47 -10.06
N ASP A 197 12.89 10.03 -11.03
CA ASP A 197 12.88 11.48 -11.29
C ASP A 197 11.50 12.02 -11.65
N ALA A 198 10.66 11.22 -12.31
CA ALA A 198 9.28 11.59 -12.61
C ALA A 198 8.40 11.77 -11.36
N LEU A 199 8.85 11.26 -10.22
CA LEU A 199 8.14 11.37 -8.94
C LEU A 199 8.44 12.65 -8.16
N ARG A 200 9.41 13.49 -8.59
CA ARG A 200 9.79 14.73 -7.89
C ARG A 200 8.64 15.72 -7.71
N GLY A 201 7.66 15.70 -8.57
CA GLY A 201 6.45 16.55 -8.51
C GLY A 201 5.22 15.82 -7.96
N LEU A 202 5.39 14.69 -7.26
CA LEU A 202 4.29 13.87 -6.79
C LEU A 202 3.39 14.66 -5.85
N THR A 203 2.11 14.76 -6.21
CA THR A 203 1.04 15.27 -5.37
C THR A 203 -0.01 14.19 -5.18
N VAL A 204 -0.59 14.10 -3.99
CA VAL A 204 -1.62 13.12 -3.68
C VAL A 204 -2.79 13.77 -2.97
N GLU A 205 -4.00 13.42 -3.40
CA GLU A 205 -5.21 13.71 -2.67
C GLU A 205 -5.67 12.45 -1.95
N VAL A 206 -5.73 12.51 -0.62
CA VAL A 206 -6.23 11.41 0.21
C VAL A 206 -7.65 11.73 0.62
N PRO A 207 -8.58 10.75 0.57
CA PRO A 207 -9.95 10.95 1.05
C PRO A 207 -9.98 11.48 2.49
N GLY A 208 -10.95 12.35 2.78
CA GLY A 208 -11.10 12.98 4.10
C GLY A 208 -11.13 11.98 5.25
N GLY A 209 -10.86 12.47 6.47
CA GLY A 209 -10.78 11.65 7.67
C GLY A 209 -9.46 10.90 7.86
N ARG A 210 -8.42 11.22 7.08
CA ARG A 210 -7.10 10.59 7.15
C ARG A 210 -6.02 11.67 7.11
N ASN A 211 -5.49 12.04 8.27
CA ASN A 211 -4.44 13.04 8.44
C ASN A 211 -4.73 14.38 7.69
N ARG A 212 -6.02 14.76 7.62
CA ARG A 212 -6.43 15.98 6.93
C ARG A 212 -6.32 17.17 7.85
N ARG A 213 -5.48 18.13 7.49
CA ARG A 213 -5.39 19.40 8.23
C ARG A 213 -6.40 20.41 7.69
N ILE A 214 -7.25 20.91 8.55
CA ILE A 214 -8.25 21.95 8.24
C ILE A 214 -7.88 23.18 9.07
N ARG A 215 -7.59 24.29 8.41
CA ARG A 215 -7.36 25.58 9.08
C ARG A 215 -8.67 26.32 9.25
N HIS A 216 -8.96 26.74 10.48
CA HIS A 216 -10.10 27.59 10.81
C HIS A 216 -9.62 28.75 11.70
N GLY A 217 -9.33 29.92 11.09
CA GLY A 217 -8.68 31.03 11.77
C GLY A 217 -7.30 30.65 12.31
N ALA A 218 -7.10 30.84 13.61
CA ALA A 218 -5.87 30.46 14.31
C ALA A 218 -5.80 28.96 14.68
N LEU A 219 -6.88 28.21 14.49
CA LEU A 219 -6.95 26.79 14.84
C LEU A 219 -6.55 25.91 13.66
N THR A 220 -5.80 24.84 13.95
CA THR A 220 -5.56 23.74 13.03
C THR A 220 -6.28 22.51 13.58
N LEU A 221 -7.26 22.01 12.82
CA LEU A 221 -7.95 20.74 13.11
C LEU A 221 -7.26 19.62 12.35
N LEU A 222 -6.94 18.55 13.05
CA LEU A 222 -6.46 17.31 12.44
C LEU A 222 -7.64 16.34 12.34
N ASP A 223 -8.05 16.01 11.13
CA ASP A 223 -9.17 15.13 10.87
C ASP A 223 -8.69 13.69 10.63
N GLU A 224 -8.88 12.85 11.66
CA GLU A 224 -8.60 11.39 11.67
C GLU A 224 -9.89 10.58 11.90
N THR A 225 -11.02 11.09 11.43
CA THR A 225 -12.35 10.55 11.77
C THR A 225 -12.72 9.27 11.04
N TYR A 226 -11.99 8.88 9.99
CA TYR A 226 -12.35 7.71 9.20
C TYR A 226 -12.13 6.39 9.96
N ASN A 227 -10.99 6.22 10.59
CA ASN A 227 -10.67 5.04 11.39
C ASN A 227 -9.48 5.34 12.29
N ALA A 228 -9.74 5.55 13.56
CA ALA A 228 -8.70 5.78 14.56
C ALA A 228 -8.22 4.43 15.13
N SER A 229 -6.96 4.14 14.95
CA SER A 229 -6.27 3.01 15.59
C SER A 229 -4.91 3.48 16.11
N PRO A 230 -4.29 2.75 17.08
CA PRO A 230 -2.96 3.11 17.56
C PRO A 230 -1.89 3.14 16.47
N GLU A 231 -2.12 2.45 15.35
CA GLU A 231 -1.21 2.37 14.20
C GLU A 231 -1.54 3.37 13.08
N ALA A 232 -2.64 4.14 13.20
CA ALA A 232 -3.09 5.09 12.18
C ALA A 232 -2.42 6.46 12.32
#